data_6a276e51322ba2e3ff89091ac5271b12
#
_entry.id   6a276e51322ba2e3ff89091ac5271b12
#
_cell.length_a   1.000
_cell.length_b   1.000
_cell.length_c   1.000
_cell.angle_alpha   90.00
_cell.angle_beta   90.00
_cell.angle_gamma   90.00
#
_symmetry.space_group_name_H-M   'P 1'
#
loop_
_entity.id
_entity.type
_entity.pdbx_description
1 polymer ?
#
loop_
_entity_poly.entity_id
_entity_poly.type
_entity_poly.pdbx_seq_one_letter_code
_entity_poly.pdbx_strand_id
1 'polypeptide(L)'
;MEETGVEVLNFTNSEQAGLGKAKSNVNIQEISSLVLAYVGDAVYELYTREYLIEKGITNVHKLHLEAVRHVRASAQAKVFRALRDYLSEDEATVARRGRNAKPGHGTKAKGDSVVEYRQSTGFESLIGYLYLRREWDRLEEIIKLTWKIIEDD
;
A
#
# COMPACT_ATOMS: atom_id res chain seq x y z
N MET A 1 19.32 -14.74 -38.28
CA MET A 1 18.23 -14.64 -37.30
C MET A 1 18.77 -13.85 -36.11
N GLU A 2 18.44 -12.60 -36.06
CA GLU A 2 18.75 -11.79 -34.88
C GLU A 2 17.74 -12.15 -33.80
N GLU A 3 18.24 -12.79 -32.76
CA GLU A 3 17.48 -12.88 -31.51
C GLU A 3 17.38 -11.45 -30.95
N THR A 4 16.21 -10.86 -31.09
CA THR A 4 15.88 -9.68 -30.28
C THR A 4 15.79 -10.17 -28.86
N GLY A 5 16.92 -10.10 -28.16
CA GLY A 5 16.96 -10.32 -26.73
C GLY A 5 16.05 -9.30 -26.06
N VAL A 6 14.87 -9.74 -25.68
CA VAL A 6 14.07 -9.00 -24.70
C VAL A 6 14.91 -9.02 -23.43
N GLU A 7 15.57 -7.90 -23.14
CA GLU A 7 16.19 -7.72 -21.84
C GLU A 7 15.08 -7.82 -20.80
N VAL A 8 15.01 -8.97 -20.14
CA VAL A 8 14.16 -9.12 -18.97
C VAL A 8 14.77 -8.24 -17.90
N LEU A 9 14.14 -7.12 -17.64
CA LEU A 9 14.49 -6.26 -16.52
C LEU A 9 14.24 -7.05 -15.23
N ASN A 10 15.28 -7.66 -14.72
CA ASN A 10 15.26 -8.31 -13.43
C ASN A 10 15.30 -7.25 -12.33
N PHE A 11 14.13 -6.88 -11.84
CA PHE A 11 13.99 -6.00 -10.67
C PHE A 11 14.28 -6.73 -9.36
N THR A 12 15.26 -7.63 -9.35
CA THR A 12 15.60 -8.41 -8.16
C THR A 12 16.47 -7.66 -7.17
N ASN A 13 16.94 -6.48 -7.52
CA ASN A 13 17.82 -5.71 -6.66
C ASN A 13 17.12 -4.44 -6.21
N SER A 14 17.13 -4.18 -4.90
CA SER A 14 16.57 -2.96 -4.31
C SER A 14 17.13 -1.67 -4.93
N GLU A 15 18.30 -1.75 -5.52
CA GLU A 15 18.92 -0.62 -6.24
C GLU A 15 18.28 -0.35 -7.60
N GLN A 16 17.53 -1.31 -8.14
CA GLN A 16 16.91 -1.22 -9.46
C GLN A 16 15.39 -1.05 -9.38
N ALA A 17 14.80 -1.23 -8.20
CA ALA A 17 13.38 -1.04 -7.99
C ALA A 17 13.06 0.45 -7.90
N GLY A 18 12.19 0.91 -8.76
CA GLY A 18 11.81 2.31 -8.86
C GLY A 18 12.45 2.98 -10.06
N LEU A 19 12.03 4.19 -10.36
CA LEU A 19 12.47 5.02 -11.47
C LEU A 19 13.97 5.38 -11.37
N GLY A 20 14.75 4.33 -11.29
CA GLY A 20 16.19 4.42 -11.35
C GLY A 20 16.82 4.92 -10.08
N LYS A 21 18.10 4.86 -10.12
CA LYS A 21 19.05 5.43 -9.18
C LYS A 21 19.03 6.97 -9.18
N ALA A 22 18.01 7.58 -9.77
CA ALA A 22 17.83 9.01 -9.62
C ALA A 22 17.79 9.24 -8.13
N LYS A 23 18.86 9.79 -7.60
CA LYS A 23 18.88 10.34 -6.26
C LYS A 23 17.67 11.26 -6.21
N SER A 24 16.60 10.72 -5.67
CA SER A 24 15.43 11.52 -5.45
C SER A 24 15.86 12.67 -4.55
N ASN A 25 15.79 13.90 -5.04
CA ASN A 25 15.98 15.08 -4.20
C ASN A 25 14.83 15.22 -3.20
N VAL A 26 13.92 14.23 -3.18
CA VAL A 26 12.74 14.25 -2.32
C VAL A 26 13.12 13.63 -0.98
N ASN A 27 13.07 14.45 0.05
CA ASN A 27 13.21 13.98 1.42
C ASN A 27 11.87 13.36 1.85
N ILE A 28 11.88 12.06 2.16
CA ILE A 28 10.67 11.33 2.58
C ILE A 28 10.05 11.94 3.83
N GLN A 29 10.86 12.52 4.70
CA GLN A 29 10.40 13.23 5.91
C GLN A 29 9.52 14.45 5.58
N GLU A 30 9.68 15.03 4.41
CA GLU A 30 8.95 16.22 3.96
C GLU A 30 7.74 15.88 3.10
N ILE A 31 7.55 14.61 2.73
CA ILE A 31 6.39 14.20 1.94
C ILE A 31 5.15 14.20 2.83
N SER A 32 4.08 14.85 2.33
CA SER A 32 2.81 14.88 3.07
C SER A 32 2.20 13.48 3.19
N SER A 33 1.41 13.29 4.24
CA SER A 33 0.72 12.02 4.47
C SER A 33 -0.22 11.65 3.33
N LEU A 34 -0.87 12.62 2.70
CA LEU A 34 -1.77 12.36 1.58
C LEU A 34 -1.02 11.92 0.34
N VAL A 35 0.19 12.42 0.11
CA VAL A 35 1.05 11.96 -1.00
C VAL A 35 1.56 10.56 -0.72
N LEU A 36 1.97 10.27 0.52
CA LEU A 36 2.34 8.91 0.91
C LEU A 36 1.17 7.94 0.69
N ALA A 37 -0.03 8.33 1.08
CA ALA A 37 -1.23 7.52 0.89
C ALA A 37 -1.53 7.28 -0.60
N TYR A 38 -1.35 8.30 -1.42
CA TYR A 38 -1.53 8.20 -2.87
C TYR A 38 -0.61 7.13 -3.48
N VAL A 39 0.64 7.11 -3.08
CA VAL A 39 1.61 6.07 -3.49
C VAL A 39 1.21 4.72 -2.89
N GLY A 40 0.90 4.68 -1.62
CA GLY A 40 0.54 3.45 -0.91
C GLY A 40 -0.70 2.77 -1.46
N ASP A 41 -1.69 3.53 -1.91
CA ASP A 41 -2.88 2.99 -2.58
C ASP A 41 -2.48 2.17 -3.81
N ALA A 42 -1.67 2.73 -4.69
CA ALA A 42 -1.20 2.05 -5.89
C ALA A 42 -0.35 0.81 -5.57
N VAL A 43 0.56 0.93 -4.61
CA VAL A 43 1.43 -0.17 -4.18
C VAL A 43 0.62 -1.32 -3.61
N TYR A 44 -0.28 -1.04 -2.68
CA TYR A 44 -1.10 -2.07 -2.04
C TYR A 44 -2.01 -2.76 -3.04
N GLU A 45 -2.60 -2.02 -3.95
CA GLU A 45 -3.45 -2.58 -5.00
C GLU A 45 -2.67 -3.51 -5.93
N LEU A 46 -1.46 -3.12 -6.34
CA LEU A 46 -0.61 -3.95 -7.18
C LEU A 46 -0.22 -5.27 -6.49
N TYR A 47 0.25 -5.19 -5.26
CA TYR A 47 0.59 -6.39 -4.48
C TYR A 47 -0.61 -7.32 -4.30
N THR A 48 -1.78 -6.75 -4.04
CA THR A 48 -3.02 -7.51 -3.87
C THR A 48 -3.42 -8.23 -5.15
N ARG A 49 -3.32 -7.58 -6.30
CA ARG A 49 -3.60 -8.20 -7.61
C ARG A 49 -2.65 -9.36 -7.89
N GLU A 50 -1.36 -9.19 -7.66
CA GLU A 50 -0.38 -10.27 -7.81
C GLU A 50 -0.71 -11.46 -6.91
N TYR A 51 -0.99 -11.19 -5.65
CA TYR A 51 -1.37 -12.21 -4.68
C TYR A 51 -2.57 -13.04 -5.13
N LEU A 52 -3.59 -12.38 -5.66
CA LEU A 52 -4.80 -13.06 -6.13
C LEU A 52 -4.53 -13.91 -7.37
N ILE A 53 -3.65 -13.46 -8.26
CA ILE A 53 -3.20 -14.25 -9.41
C ILE A 53 -2.44 -15.49 -8.95
N GLU A 54 -1.56 -15.37 -7.97
CA GLU A 54 -0.83 -16.49 -7.39
C GLU A 54 -1.75 -17.51 -6.72
N LYS A 55 -2.89 -17.06 -6.20
CA LYS A 55 -3.94 -17.94 -5.67
C LYS A 55 -4.70 -18.70 -6.75
N GLY A 56 -4.45 -18.41 -8.01
CA GLY A 56 -5.08 -19.11 -9.13
C GLY A 56 -6.29 -18.41 -9.72
N ILE A 57 -6.58 -17.18 -9.32
CA ILE A 57 -7.68 -16.41 -9.90
C ILE A 57 -7.19 -15.78 -11.19
N THR A 58 -7.75 -16.20 -12.32
CA THR A 58 -7.33 -15.77 -13.66
C THR A 58 -8.40 -15.01 -14.43
N ASN A 59 -9.61 -14.97 -13.93
CA ASN A 59 -10.71 -14.24 -14.54
C ASN A 59 -10.73 -12.80 -14.01
N VAL A 60 -10.69 -11.82 -14.91
CA VAL A 60 -10.60 -10.39 -14.56
C VAL A 60 -11.76 -9.96 -13.64
N HIS A 61 -12.97 -10.42 -13.90
CA HIS A 61 -14.13 -10.06 -13.08
C HIS A 61 -13.97 -10.57 -11.64
N LYS A 62 -13.56 -11.82 -11.48
CA LYS A 62 -13.29 -12.40 -10.15
C LYS A 62 -12.13 -11.71 -9.45
N LEU A 63 -11.06 -11.39 -10.20
CA LEU A 63 -9.94 -10.64 -9.65
C LEU A 63 -10.40 -9.30 -9.10
N HIS A 64 -11.22 -8.58 -9.85
CA HIS A 64 -11.75 -7.30 -9.40
C HIS A 64 -12.58 -7.42 -8.12
N LEU A 65 -13.49 -8.37 -8.06
CA LEU A 65 -14.33 -8.57 -6.87
C LEU A 65 -13.50 -8.92 -5.64
N GLU A 66 -12.55 -9.82 -5.79
CA GLU A 66 -11.67 -10.20 -4.67
C GLU A 66 -10.74 -9.07 -4.27
N ALA A 67 -10.19 -8.31 -5.24
CA ALA A 67 -9.35 -7.16 -4.95
C ALA A 67 -10.11 -6.10 -4.14
N VAL A 68 -11.36 -5.81 -4.50
CA VAL A 68 -12.20 -4.85 -3.77
C VAL A 68 -12.36 -5.23 -2.30
N ARG A 69 -12.52 -6.51 -2.00
CA ARG A 69 -12.61 -7.00 -0.61
C ARG A 69 -11.37 -6.63 0.22
N HIS A 70 -10.22 -6.57 -0.40
CA HIS A 70 -8.95 -6.24 0.26
C HIS A 70 -8.67 -4.74 0.30
N VAL A 71 -9.05 -4.01 -0.75
CA VAL A 71 -8.65 -2.60 -0.90
C VAL A 71 -9.71 -1.60 -0.47
N ARG A 72 -10.94 -2.03 -0.23
CA ARG A 72 -12.01 -1.12 0.22
C ARG A 72 -11.65 -0.48 1.58
N ALA A 73 -12.17 0.72 1.80
CA ALA A 73 -11.84 1.51 2.98
C ALA A 73 -12.16 0.78 4.30
N SER A 74 -13.26 0.05 4.37
CA SER A 74 -13.64 -0.72 5.56
C SER A 74 -12.62 -1.82 5.91
N ALA A 75 -12.09 -2.51 4.90
CA ALA A 75 -11.07 -3.53 5.09
C ALA A 75 -9.74 -2.92 5.56
N GLN A 76 -9.32 -1.86 4.92
CA GLN A 76 -8.10 -1.14 5.31
C GLN A 76 -8.21 -0.51 6.70
N ALA A 77 -9.37 0.00 7.06
CA ALA A 77 -9.64 0.54 8.40
C ALA A 77 -9.51 -0.54 9.47
N LYS A 78 -10.05 -1.73 9.22
CA LYS A 78 -9.90 -2.87 10.10
C LYS A 78 -8.44 -3.23 10.32
N VAL A 79 -7.68 -3.30 9.23
CA VAL A 79 -6.24 -3.58 9.28
C VAL A 79 -5.48 -2.51 10.05
N PHE A 80 -5.79 -1.24 9.81
CA PHE A 80 -5.18 -0.12 10.53
C PHE A 80 -5.32 -0.30 12.04
N ARG A 81 -6.51 -0.66 12.52
CA ARG A 81 -6.75 -0.90 13.95
C ARG A 81 -6.00 -2.12 14.46
N ALA A 82 -5.98 -3.20 13.68
CA ALA A 82 -5.33 -4.45 14.07
C ALA A 82 -3.80 -4.35 14.10
N LEU A 83 -3.21 -3.52 13.25
CA LEU A 83 -1.76 -3.35 13.18
C LEU A 83 -1.19 -2.46 14.30
N ARG A 84 -2.02 -1.73 15.03
CA ARG A 84 -1.57 -0.68 15.96
C ARG A 84 -0.42 -1.11 16.87
N ASP A 85 -0.55 -2.27 17.51
CA ASP A 85 0.43 -2.75 18.48
C ASP A 85 1.62 -3.48 17.83
N TYR A 86 1.56 -3.68 16.52
CA TYR A 86 2.58 -4.38 15.75
C TYR A 86 3.60 -3.43 15.11
N LEU A 87 3.25 -2.17 14.95
CA LEU A 87 4.07 -1.17 14.27
C LEU A 87 5.19 -0.68 15.16
N SER A 88 6.35 -0.36 14.54
CA SER A 88 7.39 0.40 15.21
C SER A 88 6.90 1.82 15.53
N GLU A 89 7.66 2.54 16.37
CA GLU A 89 7.32 3.92 16.73
C GLU A 89 7.22 4.83 15.51
N ASP A 90 8.18 4.74 14.59
CA ASP A 90 8.18 5.54 13.36
C ASP A 90 7.01 5.17 12.45
N GLU A 91 6.74 3.88 12.28
CA GLU A 91 5.62 3.40 11.49
C GLU A 91 4.28 3.85 12.08
N ALA A 92 4.12 3.75 13.37
CA ALA A 92 2.92 4.21 14.08
C ALA A 92 2.71 5.71 13.92
N THR A 93 3.78 6.49 13.94
CA THR A 93 3.73 7.93 13.73
C THR A 93 3.24 8.27 12.31
N VAL A 94 3.77 7.60 11.31
CA VAL A 94 3.34 7.79 9.91
C VAL A 94 1.87 7.43 9.73
N ALA A 95 1.45 6.29 10.25
CA ALA A 95 0.06 5.84 10.17
C ALA A 95 -0.90 6.82 10.87
N ARG A 96 -0.54 7.30 12.05
CA ARG A 96 -1.33 8.27 12.79
C ARG A 96 -1.46 9.60 12.06
N ARG A 97 -0.36 10.10 11.48
CA ARG A 97 -0.37 11.34 10.69
C ARG A 97 -1.28 11.21 9.47
N GLY A 98 -1.24 10.06 8.80
CA GLY A 98 -2.14 9.77 7.68
C GLY A 98 -3.60 9.77 8.09
N ARG A 99 -3.93 9.12 9.20
CA ARG A 99 -5.28 9.14 9.77
C ARG A 99 -5.76 10.55 10.11
N ASN A 100 -4.86 11.38 10.59
CA ASN A 100 -5.20 12.75 11.04
C ASN A 100 -5.13 13.79 9.92
N ALA A 101 -4.66 13.41 8.74
CA ALA A 101 -4.58 14.34 7.61
C ALA A 101 -5.97 14.79 7.18
N LYS A 102 -6.10 16.07 6.81
CA LYS A 102 -7.37 16.59 6.31
C LYS A 102 -7.68 15.97 4.96
N PRO A 103 -8.87 15.39 4.76
CA PRO A 103 -9.29 14.90 3.45
C PRO A 103 -9.23 16.01 2.42
N GLY A 104 -8.85 15.64 1.19
CA GLY A 104 -8.85 16.58 0.07
C GLY A 104 -10.27 17.03 -0.29
N HIS A 105 -10.36 18.06 -1.14
CA HIS A 105 -11.63 18.53 -1.66
C HIS A 105 -12.38 17.41 -2.38
N GLY A 106 -13.70 17.32 -2.14
CA GLY A 106 -14.55 16.34 -2.79
C GLY A 106 -14.77 15.05 -2.02
N THR A 107 -14.20 14.88 -0.83
CA THR A 107 -14.50 13.75 0.03
C THR A 107 -15.92 13.85 0.56
N LYS A 108 -16.79 12.94 0.12
CA LYS A 108 -18.21 12.93 0.48
C LYS A 108 -18.53 12.00 1.67
N ALA A 109 -17.52 11.39 2.28
CA ALA A 109 -17.73 10.47 3.40
C ALA A 109 -18.23 11.24 4.63
N LYS A 110 -19.25 10.67 5.30
CA LYS A 110 -19.86 11.23 6.51
C LYS A 110 -20.04 10.14 7.56
N GLY A 111 -20.00 10.53 8.84
CA GLY A 111 -20.23 9.60 9.95
C GLY A 111 -19.13 8.53 10.04
N ASP A 112 -19.55 7.27 10.21
CA ASP A 112 -18.63 6.13 10.35
C ASP A 112 -17.75 5.96 9.11
N SER A 113 -18.25 6.29 7.94
CA SER A 113 -17.49 6.28 6.70
C SER A 113 -16.31 7.25 6.72
N VAL A 114 -16.41 8.38 7.42
CA VAL A 114 -15.30 9.33 7.60
C VAL A 114 -14.20 8.69 8.43
N VAL A 115 -14.55 8.00 9.52
CA VAL A 115 -13.57 7.31 10.38
C VAL A 115 -12.84 6.23 9.59
N GLU A 116 -13.58 5.40 8.87
CA GLU A 116 -13.00 4.35 8.02
C GLU A 116 -12.09 4.93 6.93
N TYR A 117 -12.53 5.99 6.27
CA TYR A 117 -11.75 6.68 5.25
C TYR A 117 -10.42 7.19 5.82
N ARG A 118 -10.45 7.84 6.99
CA ARG A 118 -9.24 8.34 7.63
C ARG A 118 -8.29 7.22 8.04
N GLN A 119 -8.83 6.13 8.56
CA GLN A 119 -8.02 4.96 8.93
C GLN A 119 -7.42 4.29 7.71
N SER A 120 -8.16 4.22 6.61
CA SER A 120 -7.62 3.70 5.35
C SER A 120 -6.49 4.59 4.80
N THR A 121 -6.62 5.90 4.92
CA THR A 121 -5.55 6.84 4.56
C THR A 121 -4.31 6.62 5.42
N GLY A 122 -4.49 6.38 6.70
CA GLY A 122 -3.40 6.04 7.61
C GLY A 122 -2.66 4.77 7.19
N PHE A 123 -3.41 3.72 6.85
CA PHE A 123 -2.84 2.47 6.34
C PHE A 123 -2.07 2.70 5.04
N GLU A 124 -2.67 3.37 4.08
CA GLU A 124 -2.04 3.67 2.79
C GLU A 124 -0.78 4.53 2.94
N SER A 125 -0.81 5.50 3.87
CA SER A 125 0.37 6.32 4.19
C SER A 125 1.53 5.47 4.68
N LEU A 126 1.26 4.48 5.52
CA LEU A 126 2.25 3.53 6.01
C LEU A 126 2.85 2.72 4.85
N ILE A 127 2.00 2.19 3.97
CA ILE A 127 2.45 1.42 2.82
C ILE A 127 3.33 2.27 1.89
N GLY A 128 2.90 3.48 1.59
CA GLY A 128 3.68 4.42 0.77
C GLY A 128 5.02 4.79 1.40
N TYR A 129 5.04 5.00 2.70
CA TYR A 129 6.25 5.28 3.48
C TYR A 129 7.27 4.13 3.37
N LEU A 130 6.84 2.91 3.60
CA LEU A 130 7.72 1.73 3.53
C LEU A 130 8.24 1.52 2.10
N TYR A 131 7.38 1.70 1.11
CA TYR A 131 7.75 1.57 -0.30
C TYR A 131 8.82 2.61 -0.71
N LEU A 132 8.59 3.87 -0.41
CA LEU A 132 9.50 4.95 -0.79
C LEU A 132 10.83 4.89 -0.04
N ARG A 133 10.84 4.35 1.18
CA ARG A 133 12.07 4.09 1.94
C ARG A 133 12.78 2.82 1.49
N ARG A 134 12.19 2.08 0.55
CA ARG A 134 12.74 0.82 0.05
C ARG A 134 12.94 -0.23 1.14
N GLU A 135 12.08 -0.21 2.14
CA GLU A 135 12.05 -1.20 3.20
C GLU A 135 11.22 -2.41 2.75
N TRP A 136 11.76 -3.15 1.77
CA TRP A 136 11.04 -4.20 1.06
C TRP A 136 10.59 -5.34 1.97
N ASP A 137 11.48 -5.81 2.83
CA ASP A 137 11.16 -6.93 3.72
C ASP A 137 10.04 -6.55 4.70
N ARG A 138 10.11 -5.35 5.27
CA ARG A 138 9.08 -4.86 6.18
C ARG A 138 7.76 -4.61 5.46
N LEU A 139 7.80 -4.04 4.26
CA LEU A 139 6.63 -3.82 3.44
C LEU A 139 5.92 -5.15 3.15
N GLU A 140 6.67 -6.16 2.73
CA GLU A 140 6.12 -7.48 2.43
C GLU A 140 5.51 -8.12 3.68
N GLU A 141 6.18 -8.01 4.82
CA GLU A 141 5.69 -8.53 6.10
C GLU A 141 4.35 -7.88 6.49
N ILE A 142 4.27 -6.55 6.40
CA ILE A 142 3.04 -5.81 6.72
C ILE A 142 1.92 -6.17 5.73
N ILE A 143 2.21 -6.29 4.44
CA ILE A 143 1.21 -6.64 3.44
C ILE A 143 0.68 -8.07 3.64
N LYS A 144 1.55 -9.03 3.90
CA LYS A 144 1.14 -10.41 4.19
C LYS A 144 0.27 -10.49 5.43
N LEU A 145 0.64 -9.77 6.48
CA LEU A 145 -0.16 -9.69 7.69
C LEU A 145 -1.52 -9.04 7.41
N THR A 146 -1.54 -8.03 6.56
CA THR A 146 -2.78 -7.36 6.13
C THR A 146 -3.75 -8.35 5.48
N TRP A 147 -3.30 -9.14 4.53
CA TRP A 147 -4.14 -10.14 3.87
C TRP A 147 -4.65 -11.17 4.84
N LYS A 148 -3.82 -11.62 5.76
CA LYS A 148 -4.22 -12.55 6.81
C LYS A 148 -5.33 -11.99 7.69
N ILE A 149 -5.20 -10.74 8.12
CA ILE A 149 -6.23 -10.07 8.93
C ILE A 149 -7.56 -10.00 8.18
N ILE A 150 -7.52 -9.67 6.89
CA ILE A 150 -8.74 -9.55 6.08
C ILE A 150 -9.38 -10.92 5.83
N GLU A 151 -8.58 -11.94 5.58
CA GLU A 151 -9.07 -13.28 5.22
C GLU A 151 -9.50 -14.14 6.42
N ASP A 152 -9.00 -13.84 7.61
CA ASP A 152 -9.35 -14.57 8.83
C ASP A 152 -10.74 -14.15 9.41
N ASP A 153 -11.49 -13.38 8.68
CA ASP A 153 -12.85 -12.97 9.04
C ASP A 153 -13.88 -14.04 8.66
#